data_e4e4ad764507522996e498b44f42bc3d
#
_entry.id   e4e4ad764507522996e498b44f42bc3d
#
_cell.length_a   1.000
_cell.length_b   1.000
_cell.length_c   1.000
_cell.angle_alpha   90.00
_cell.angle_beta   90.00
_cell.angle_gamma   90.00
#
_symmetry.space_group_name_H-M   'P 1'
#
loop_
_entity.id
_entity.type
_entity.pdbx_description
1 polymer ?
#
loop_
_entity_poly.entity_id
_entity_poly.type
_entity_poly.pdbx_seq_one_letter_code
_entity_poly.pdbx_strand_id
1 'polypeptide(L)'
;MIDNLFVVKVLLRRGVWRRIQLSSRHTLHDLHKAILEAYDFFDDHLYAFFMNGQPWRGEAYWSPNNDEGPYADKIKLGNLNLEIKQKFLYLYDFGDEWTFSIQVEKILETDDPVLKPIILETRGEAPEQY
;
A
#
# COMPACT_ATOMS: atom_id res chain seq x y z
N MET A 1 21.24 -10.93 8.02
CA MET A 1 19.93 -10.59 8.57
C MET A 1 18.84 -11.03 7.60
N ILE A 2 17.84 -11.71 8.10
CA ILE A 2 16.74 -12.21 7.26
C ILE A 2 15.61 -11.19 7.28
N ASP A 3 15.16 -10.80 6.11
CA ASP A 3 14.01 -9.92 5.93
C ASP A 3 12.81 -10.72 5.46
N ASN A 4 11.62 -10.16 5.59
CA ASN A 4 10.43 -10.70 4.99
C ASN A 4 10.13 -9.98 3.68
N LEU A 5 9.59 -10.74 2.73
CA LEU A 5 8.96 -10.20 1.53
C LEU A 5 7.45 -10.35 1.69
N PHE A 6 6.76 -9.28 1.45
CA PHE A 6 5.29 -9.26 1.45
C PHE A 6 4.80 -9.19 0.01
N VAL A 7 3.87 -10.07 -0.34
CA VAL A 7 3.15 -9.96 -1.61
C VAL A 7 1.74 -9.53 -1.28
N VAL A 8 1.36 -8.37 -1.78
CA VAL A 8 0.04 -7.80 -1.52
C VAL A 8 -0.73 -7.64 -2.83
N LYS A 9 -2.04 -7.86 -2.75
CA LYS A 9 -2.96 -7.59 -3.86
C LYS A 9 -3.68 -6.28 -3.57
N VAL A 10 -3.53 -5.33 -4.47
CA VAL A 10 -4.14 -4.00 -4.38
C VAL A 10 -5.33 -3.97 -5.32
N LEU A 11 -6.52 -4.03 -4.78
CA LEU A 11 -7.77 -4.12 -5.53
C LEU A 11 -8.49 -2.77 -5.54
N LEU A 12 -8.70 -2.22 -6.74
CA LEU A 12 -9.51 -1.01 -6.91
C LEU A 12 -11.00 -1.37 -7.03
N ARG A 13 -11.29 -2.33 -7.88
CA ARG A 13 -12.64 -2.86 -8.09
C ARG A 13 -12.53 -4.21 -8.79
N ARG A 14 -13.64 -4.92 -8.90
CA ARG A 14 -13.67 -6.24 -9.53
C ARG A 14 -13.00 -6.21 -10.91
N GLY A 15 -11.99 -7.07 -11.09
CA GLY A 15 -11.27 -7.17 -12.36
C GLY A 15 -10.16 -6.15 -12.55
N VAL A 16 -9.93 -5.24 -11.59
CA VAL A 16 -8.88 -4.22 -11.67
C VAL A 16 -8.04 -4.27 -10.41
N TRP A 17 -6.89 -4.91 -10.49
CA TRP A 17 -5.99 -5.07 -9.35
C TRP A 17 -4.53 -5.14 -9.79
N ARG A 18 -3.65 -4.95 -8.82
CA ARG A 18 -2.20 -5.03 -8.98
C ARG A 18 -1.64 -5.89 -7.87
N ARG A 19 -0.67 -6.75 -8.20
CA ARG A 19 0.06 -7.53 -7.20
C ARG A 19 1.45 -6.95 -7.06
N ILE A 20 1.83 -6.59 -5.83
CA ILE A 20 3.05 -5.85 -5.55
C ILE A 20 3.86 -6.60 -4.48
N GLN A 21 5.18 -6.71 -4.71
CA GLN A 21 6.10 -7.28 -3.74
C GLN A 21 6.89 -6.17 -3.06
N LEU A 22 6.94 -6.22 -1.74
CA LEU A 22 7.68 -5.26 -0.93
C LEU A 22 8.48 -5.98 0.15
N SER A 23 9.55 -5.34 0.60
CA SER A 23 10.35 -5.82 1.72
C SER A 23 9.79 -5.29 3.04
N SER A 24 10.06 -6.01 4.13
CA SER A 24 9.78 -5.53 5.48
C SER A 24 10.47 -4.20 5.80
N ARG A 25 11.50 -3.84 5.07
CA ARG A 25 12.21 -2.57 5.23
C ARG A 25 11.54 -1.39 4.54
N HIS A 26 10.63 -1.64 3.62
CA HIS A 26 9.88 -0.59 2.96
C HIS A 26 8.82 -0.01 3.91
N THR A 27 8.53 1.27 3.75
CA THR A 27 7.51 1.97 4.54
C THR A 27 6.15 1.88 3.84
N LEU A 28 5.10 2.30 4.54
CA LEU A 28 3.78 2.47 3.91
C LEU A 28 3.83 3.54 2.82
N HIS A 29 4.71 4.55 2.96
CA HIS A 29 4.89 5.55 1.91
C HIS A 29 5.48 4.93 0.64
N ASP A 30 6.39 3.96 0.77
CA ASP A 30 6.91 3.22 -0.37
C ASP A 30 5.79 2.42 -1.06
N LEU A 31 4.87 1.84 -0.29
CA LEU A 31 3.70 1.16 -0.83
C LEU A 31 2.80 2.14 -1.58
N HIS A 32 2.54 3.32 -1.00
CA HIS A 32 1.80 4.39 -1.66
C HIS A 32 2.39 4.71 -3.04
N LYS A 33 3.70 4.92 -3.11
CA LYS A 33 4.36 5.23 -4.38
C LYS A 33 4.21 4.09 -5.39
N ALA A 34 4.35 2.84 -4.93
CA ALA A 34 4.21 1.67 -5.78
C ALA A 34 2.78 1.54 -6.34
N ILE A 35 1.78 1.84 -5.52
CA ILE A 35 0.38 1.80 -5.95
C ILE A 35 0.13 2.85 -7.04
N LEU A 36 0.57 4.09 -6.83
CA LEU A 36 0.37 5.14 -7.81
C LEU A 36 1.10 4.83 -9.12
N GLU A 37 2.32 4.29 -9.04
CA GLU A 37 3.04 3.84 -10.23
C GLU A 37 2.28 2.74 -10.96
N ALA A 38 1.76 1.76 -10.21
CA ALA A 38 1.04 0.62 -10.79
C ALA A 38 -0.26 1.04 -11.49
N TYR A 39 -0.91 2.09 -11.01
CA TYR A 39 -2.16 2.60 -11.59
C TYR A 39 -1.96 3.82 -12.49
N ASP A 40 -0.72 4.26 -12.66
CA ASP A 40 -0.37 5.42 -13.49
C ASP A 40 -1.10 6.70 -13.02
N PHE A 41 -1.12 6.92 -11.71
CA PHE A 41 -1.70 8.10 -11.09
C PHE A 41 -0.60 9.11 -10.75
N PHE A 42 -0.94 10.40 -10.83
CA PHE A 42 -0.06 11.47 -10.35
C PHE A 42 -0.11 11.53 -8.82
N ASP A 43 1.04 11.77 -8.20
CA ASP A 43 1.18 11.87 -6.75
C ASP A 43 1.02 13.35 -6.32
N ASP A 44 -0.20 13.83 -6.36
CA ASP A 44 -0.51 15.26 -6.14
C ASP A 44 -1.60 15.49 -5.07
N HIS A 45 -1.91 14.49 -4.25
CA HIS A 45 -2.92 14.58 -3.20
C HIS A 45 -2.48 13.92 -1.90
N LEU A 46 -3.20 14.22 -0.82
CA LEU A 46 -3.05 13.54 0.46
C LEU A 46 -3.60 12.12 0.39
N TYR A 47 -3.12 11.26 1.28
CA TYR A 47 -3.58 9.88 1.36
C TYR A 47 -3.54 9.38 2.81
N ALA A 48 -4.14 8.21 3.04
CA ALA A 48 -4.05 7.51 4.31
C ALA A 48 -4.19 6.00 4.12
N PHE A 49 -3.60 5.25 5.05
CA PHE A 49 -3.82 3.82 5.18
C PHE A 49 -4.63 3.58 6.45
N PHE A 50 -5.76 2.91 6.32
CA PHE A 50 -6.63 2.56 7.44
C PHE A 50 -6.49 1.07 7.72
N MET A 51 -5.82 0.73 8.82
CA MET A 51 -5.37 -0.63 9.08
C MET A 51 -6.50 -1.59 9.44
N ASN A 52 -7.64 -1.07 9.88
CA ASN A 52 -8.83 -1.90 10.16
C ASN A 52 -9.74 -2.08 8.96
N GLY A 53 -9.35 -1.56 7.80
CA GLY A 53 -10.10 -1.73 6.56
C GLY A 53 -11.31 -0.82 6.41
N GLN A 54 -11.50 0.15 7.30
CA GLN A 54 -12.61 1.11 7.25
C GLN A 54 -12.08 2.53 7.18
N PRO A 55 -12.55 3.34 6.22
CA PRO A 55 -12.07 4.71 6.10
C PRO A 55 -12.47 5.55 7.31
N TRP A 56 -11.55 6.44 7.69
CA TRP A 56 -11.72 7.41 8.77
C TRP A 56 -11.93 6.80 10.15
N ARG A 57 -11.54 5.52 10.35
CA ARG A 57 -11.72 4.82 11.63
C ARG A 57 -10.50 4.00 12.01
N GLY A 58 -10.26 3.92 13.32
CA GLY A 58 -9.24 3.07 13.91
C GLY A 58 -7.83 3.52 13.62
N GLU A 59 -6.90 2.58 13.63
CA GLU A 59 -5.49 2.83 13.41
C GLU A 59 -5.25 3.29 11.97
N ALA A 60 -4.63 4.45 11.81
CA ALA A 60 -4.36 5.02 10.51
C ALA A 60 -2.94 5.59 10.44
N TYR A 61 -2.39 5.58 9.22
CA TYR A 61 -1.10 6.22 8.92
C TYR A 61 -1.33 7.18 7.76
N TRP A 62 -0.91 8.42 7.96
CA TRP A 62 -1.24 9.54 7.08
C TRP A 62 -0.08 9.93 6.19
N SER A 63 -0.38 10.59 5.06
CA SER A 63 0.64 11.11 4.17
C SER A 63 1.56 12.08 4.92
N PRO A 64 2.85 12.16 4.56
CA PRO A 64 3.81 13.05 5.26
C PRO A 64 3.39 14.51 5.29
N ASN A 65 2.59 14.95 4.33
CA ASN A 65 2.12 16.34 4.24
C ASN A 65 0.86 16.62 5.06
N ASN A 66 0.29 15.60 5.69
CA ASN A 66 -0.92 15.80 6.50
C ASN A 66 -0.57 16.53 7.80
N ASP A 67 -1.51 17.32 8.33
CA ASP A 67 -1.27 18.07 9.55
C ASP A 67 -0.98 17.18 10.75
N GLU A 68 -1.63 16.03 10.82
CA GLU A 68 -1.48 15.08 11.93
C GLU A 68 -1.03 13.71 11.44
N GLY A 69 -0.15 13.07 12.25
CA GLY A 69 0.28 11.69 12.06
C GLY A 69 -0.50 10.73 12.94
N PRO A 70 0.00 9.50 13.10
CA PRO A 70 1.32 9.01 12.67
C PRO A 70 1.44 8.96 11.15
N TYR A 71 2.69 9.05 10.66
CA TYR A 71 2.96 9.22 9.24
C TYR A 71 3.42 7.92 8.57
N ALA A 72 2.95 7.72 7.34
CA ALA A 72 3.24 6.51 6.56
C ALA A 72 4.72 6.35 6.21
N ASP A 73 5.48 7.43 6.10
CA ASP A 73 6.91 7.36 5.80
C ASP A 73 7.77 7.02 7.02
N LYS A 74 7.17 6.94 8.21
CA LYS A 74 7.86 6.62 9.46
C LYS A 74 7.60 5.21 9.95
N ILE A 75 6.78 4.43 9.27
CA ILE A 75 6.46 3.07 9.68
C ILE A 75 6.85 2.08 8.58
N LYS A 76 7.68 1.10 8.94
CA LYS A 76 8.07 0.01 8.03
C LYS A 76 7.04 -1.10 8.06
N LEU A 77 6.86 -1.78 6.93
CA LEU A 77 5.92 -2.90 6.83
C LEU A 77 6.23 -3.97 7.88
N GLY A 78 7.52 -4.22 8.14
CA GLY A 78 7.94 -5.20 9.15
C GLY A 78 7.49 -4.88 10.56
N ASN A 79 7.12 -3.63 10.85
CA ASN A 79 6.67 -3.21 12.18
C ASN A 79 5.16 -3.17 12.33
N LEU A 80 4.42 -3.57 11.31
CA LEU A 80 2.95 -3.56 11.32
C LEU A 80 2.33 -4.88 11.78
N ASN A 81 3.15 -5.91 12.00
CA ASN A 81 2.67 -7.25 12.38
C ASN A 81 1.65 -7.82 11.39
N LEU A 82 1.93 -7.63 10.10
CA LEU A 82 1.02 -8.09 9.04
C LEU A 82 0.91 -9.61 9.03
N GLU A 83 -0.29 -10.10 8.76
CA GLU A 83 -0.58 -11.53 8.66
C GLU A 83 -1.12 -11.87 7.29
N ILE A 84 -0.93 -13.12 6.87
CA ILE A 84 -1.50 -13.62 5.61
C ILE A 84 -3.03 -13.49 5.67
N LYS A 85 -3.63 -13.02 4.58
CA LYS A 85 -5.05 -12.72 4.40
C LYS A 85 -5.53 -11.45 5.09
N GLN A 86 -4.68 -10.78 5.84
CA GLN A 86 -5.04 -9.49 6.45
C GLN A 86 -5.37 -8.47 5.36
N LYS A 87 -6.42 -7.71 5.59
CA LYS A 87 -6.85 -6.64 4.69
C LYS A 87 -6.75 -5.30 5.39
N PHE A 88 -6.32 -4.30 4.63
CA PHE A 88 -6.37 -2.92 5.06
C PHE A 88 -6.69 -2.03 3.86
N LEU A 89 -6.96 -0.77 4.13
CA LEU A 89 -7.49 0.15 3.12
C LEU A 89 -6.50 1.25 2.82
N TYR A 90 -6.34 1.59 1.55
CA TYR A 90 -5.59 2.75 1.10
C TYR A 90 -6.56 3.73 0.44
N LEU A 91 -6.59 4.95 0.95
CA LEU A 91 -7.43 6.03 0.43
C LEU A 91 -6.51 7.12 -0.13
N TYR A 92 -6.61 7.36 -1.41
CA TYR A 92 -5.85 8.39 -2.10
C TYR A 92 -6.77 9.51 -2.57
N ASP A 93 -6.40 10.77 -2.28
CA ASP A 93 -7.17 11.95 -2.64
C ASP A 93 -8.50 12.01 -1.85
N PHE A 94 -8.50 12.82 -0.78
CA PHE A 94 -9.66 12.90 0.11
C PHE A 94 -10.88 13.55 -0.55
N GLY A 95 -10.69 14.27 -1.65
CA GLY A 95 -11.80 14.81 -2.43
C GLY A 95 -12.47 13.77 -3.31
N ASP A 96 -11.69 13.13 -4.19
CA ASP A 96 -12.21 12.10 -5.12
C ASP A 96 -12.33 10.72 -4.48
N GLU A 97 -11.66 10.48 -3.36
CA GLU A 97 -11.75 9.25 -2.58
C GLU A 97 -11.47 7.97 -3.38
N TRP A 98 -10.28 7.90 -4.01
CA TRP A 98 -9.81 6.67 -4.62
C TRP A 98 -9.50 5.65 -3.51
N THR A 99 -10.28 4.59 -3.44
CA THR A 99 -10.21 3.60 -2.38
C THR A 99 -9.72 2.26 -2.91
N PHE A 100 -8.66 1.74 -2.31
CA PHE A 100 -8.04 0.47 -2.71
C PHE A 100 -8.04 -0.47 -1.52
N SER A 101 -8.54 -1.68 -1.73
CA SER A 101 -8.46 -2.75 -0.72
C SER A 101 -7.16 -3.50 -0.91
N ILE A 102 -6.36 -3.60 0.14
CA ILE A 102 -5.06 -4.28 0.10
C ILE A 102 -5.15 -5.55 0.94
N GLN A 103 -4.76 -6.67 0.35
CA GLN A 103 -4.72 -7.94 1.06
C GLN A 103 -3.32 -8.53 1.01
N VAL A 104 -2.81 -8.94 2.17
CA VAL A 104 -1.54 -9.65 2.26
C VAL A 104 -1.76 -11.09 1.80
N GLU A 105 -1.14 -11.47 0.69
CA GLU A 105 -1.29 -12.80 0.12
C GLU A 105 -0.19 -13.77 0.53
N LYS A 106 1.04 -13.27 0.63
CA LYS A 106 2.21 -14.09 0.98
C LYS A 106 3.15 -13.32 1.87
N ILE A 107 3.82 -14.06 2.77
CA ILE A 107 4.92 -13.56 3.57
C ILE A 107 6.05 -14.58 3.43
N LEU A 108 7.17 -14.17 2.84
CA LEU A 108 8.30 -15.04 2.55
C LEU A 108 9.55 -14.50 3.22
N GLU A 109 10.46 -15.38 3.62
CA GLU A 109 11.76 -14.95 4.14
C GLU A 109 12.76 -14.83 3.00
N THR A 110 13.68 -13.87 3.11
CA THR A 110 14.73 -13.68 2.12
C THR A 110 16.01 -13.15 2.76
N ASP A 111 17.14 -13.60 2.23
CA ASP A 111 18.45 -13.03 2.55
C ASP A 111 18.83 -11.92 1.58
N ASP A 112 18.14 -11.84 0.46
CA ASP A 112 18.49 -10.90 -0.60
C ASP A 112 17.99 -9.51 -0.28
N PRO A 113 18.84 -8.48 -0.46
CA PRO A 113 18.36 -7.12 -0.29
C PRO A 113 17.35 -6.76 -1.38
N VAL A 114 16.24 -6.19 -0.98
CA VAL A 114 15.22 -5.69 -1.90
C VAL A 114 15.27 -4.18 -1.87
N LEU A 115 15.69 -3.58 -2.98
CA LEU A 115 15.97 -2.15 -3.03
C LEU A 115 14.73 -1.31 -3.30
N LYS A 116 13.74 -1.88 -3.98
CA LYS A 116 12.50 -1.15 -4.30
C LYS A 116 11.33 -2.14 -4.46
N PRO A 117 10.09 -1.66 -4.31
CA PRO A 117 8.91 -2.48 -4.58
C PRO A 117 8.87 -2.93 -6.04
N ILE A 118 8.29 -4.10 -6.28
CA ILE A 118 8.18 -4.68 -7.62
C ILE A 118 6.71 -4.97 -7.92
N ILE A 119 6.23 -4.46 -9.06
CA ILE A 119 4.89 -4.78 -9.55
C ILE A 119 4.98 -6.15 -10.24
N LEU A 120 4.40 -7.17 -9.62
CA LEU A 120 4.48 -8.55 -10.09
C LEU A 120 3.45 -8.87 -11.16
N GLU A 121 2.23 -8.37 -11.01
CA GLU A 121 1.12 -8.63 -11.92
C GLU A 121 0.21 -7.42 -12.03
N THR A 122 -0.38 -7.29 -13.21
CA THR A 122 -1.36 -6.25 -13.53
C THR A 122 -2.59 -6.91 -14.13
N ARG A 123 -3.78 -6.59 -13.63
CA ARG A 123 -5.04 -7.06 -14.16
C ARG A 123 -6.00 -5.90 -14.32
N GLY A 124 -6.56 -5.78 -15.54
CA GLY A 124 -7.51 -4.72 -15.86
C GLY A 124 -6.84 -3.38 -16.10
N GLU A 125 -7.51 -2.54 -16.86
CA GLU A 125 -7.00 -1.19 -17.16
C GLU A 125 -7.23 -0.26 -15.99
N ALA A 126 -6.22 0.56 -15.68
CA ALA A 126 -6.36 1.61 -14.70
C ALA A 126 -7.33 2.67 -15.24
N PRO A 127 -8.23 3.17 -14.38
CA PRO A 127 -9.08 4.28 -14.79
C PRO A 127 -8.26 5.56 -14.93
N GLU A 128 -8.83 6.54 -15.62
CA GLU A 128 -8.25 7.88 -15.63
C GLU A 128 -8.46 8.51 -14.26
N GLN A 129 -7.40 9.15 -13.74
CA GLN A 129 -7.44 9.78 -12.43
C GLN A 129 -8.39 10.99 -12.40
N TYR A 130 -8.44 11.71 -13.52
CA TYR A 130 -9.23 12.94 -13.65
C TYR A 130 -10.19 12.87 -14.81
#